data_f8ab0a60d819568ca76cbb8f5947cf72
#
_entry.id   f8ab0a60d819568ca76cbb8f5947cf72
#
_cell.length_a   1.000
_cell.length_b   1.000
_cell.length_c   1.000
_cell.angle_alpha   90.00
_cell.angle_beta   90.00
_cell.angle_gamma   90.00
#
_symmetry.space_group_name_H-M   'P 1'
#
loop_
_entity.id
_entity.type
_entity.pdbx_description
1 polymer ?
#
loop_
_entity_poly.entity_id
_entity_poly.type
_entity_poly.pdbx_seq_one_letter_code
_entity_poly.pdbx_strand_id
1 'polypeptide(L)'
;MSGTWMTVRAWLLMLPLLVVMIAVIGWPLVDTVGLSFTDAKLVGTAGNLVGIDNYVKMVSGSNFQRTLITTTWFAIISVAAEMVIGVFAALLLNQDFRGRAVLRALMILPWALPTVVNATLWRLIYNPEYGALNAALMQIGLIDAYRSWLGEPGTALGALIVADCWKNFPLVALIALAALQAVPRDVTAASLVDGAGPFARFRFVILPYLAGPLMVALVLRTIEAFKVFDIIWVMTRGGPANSTRTLSILVYQEAFSFQRAGSGASLALIVTMLVTLLAVAYAALVRKSAGSAA
;
A
#
# COMPACT_ATOMS: atom_id res chain seq x y z
N MET A 1 -3.85 45.28 -15.85
CA MET A 1 -4.40 44.45 -16.95
C MET A 1 -3.52 43.24 -17.35
N SER A 2 -2.39 43.02 -16.71
CA SER A 2 -1.44 41.92 -17.07
C SER A 2 -1.75 40.54 -16.43
N GLY A 3 -2.48 40.49 -15.32
CA GLY A 3 -2.74 39.23 -14.61
C GLY A 3 -3.75 38.30 -15.29
N THR A 4 -4.78 38.85 -15.91
CA THR A 4 -5.86 38.09 -16.57
C THR A 4 -5.39 37.36 -17.83
N TRP A 5 -4.49 37.94 -18.60
CA TRP A 5 -3.92 37.33 -19.81
C TRP A 5 -2.96 36.15 -19.49
N MET A 6 -2.22 36.23 -18.39
CA MET A 6 -1.36 35.12 -17.94
C MET A 6 -2.20 33.94 -17.46
N THR A 7 -3.28 34.18 -16.74
CA THR A 7 -4.17 33.09 -16.29
C THR A 7 -4.88 32.42 -17.47
N VAL A 8 -5.39 33.15 -18.45
CA VAL A 8 -6.02 32.58 -19.66
C VAL A 8 -5.02 31.70 -20.45
N ARG A 9 -3.79 32.20 -20.68
CA ARG A 9 -2.75 31.40 -21.36
C ARG A 9 -2.39 30.15 -20.58
N ALA A 10 -2.31 30.21 -19.25
CA ALA A 10 -2.05 29.02 -18.41
C ALA A 10 -3.16 27.98 -18.56
N TRP A 11 -4.43 28.39 -18.55
CA TRP A 11 -5.56 27.48 -18.77
C TRP A 11 -5.56 26.86 -20.17
N LEU A 12 -5.24 27.65 -21.22
CA LEU A 12 -5.13 27.14 -22.58
C LEU A 12 -4.02 26.10 -22.74
N LEU A 13 -2.87 26.30 -22.06
CA LEU A 13 -1.79 25.31 -22.04
C LEU A 13 -2.15 24.03 -21.29
N MET A 14 -2.99 24.12 -20.27
CA MET A 14 -3.48 22.95 -19.51
C MET A 14 -4.64 22.22 -20.22
N LEU A 15 -5.30 22.86 -21.17
CA LEU A 15 -6.50 22.34 -21.83
C LEU A 15 -6.29 20.95 -22.48
N PRO A 16 -5.20 20.67 -23.24
CA PRO A 16 -4.96 19.35 -23.81
C PRO A 16 -4.86 18.26 -22.72
N LEU A 17 -4.16 18.57 -21.63
CA LEU A 17 -4.05 17.65 -20.48
C LEU A 17 -5.41 17.40 -19.82
N LEU A 18 -6.19 18.47 -19.58
CA LEU A 18 -7.52 18.35 -18.98
C LEU A 18 -8.48 17.54 -19.86
N VAL A 19 -8.47 17.76 -21.18
CA VAL A 19 -9.29 16.99 -22.13
C VAL A 19 -8.94 15.50 -22.06
N VAL A 20 -7.65 15.15 -22.09
CA VAL A 20 -7.21 13.75 -21.96
C VAL A 20 -7.61 13.17 -20.60
N MET A 21 -7.42 13.89 -19.51
CA MET A 21 -7.83 13.42 -18.18
C MET A 21 -9.34 13.19 -18.07
N ILE A 22 -10.15 14.11 -18.59
CA ILE A 22 -11.61 13.98 -18.56
C ILE A 22 -12.03 12.79 -19.45
N ALA A 23 -11.45 12.63 -20.63
CA ALA A 23 -11.82 11.55 -21.54
C ALA A 23 -11.39 10.17 -21.03
N VAL A 24 -10.17 10.06 -20.47
CA VAL A 24 -9.58 8.76 -20.09
C VAL A 24 -9.95 8.35 -18.66
N ILE A 25 -10.09 9.29 -17.75
CA ILE A 25 -10.39 9.03 -16.33
C ILE A 25 -11.84 9.40 -16.00
N GLY A 26 -12.27 10.60 -16.40
CA GLY A 26 -13.59 11.13 -16.04
C GLY A 26 -14.73 10.29 -16.63
N TRP A 27 -14.66 9.97 -17.92
CA TRP A 27 -15.71 9.21 -18.58
C TRP A 27 -15.91 7.81 -17.98
N PRO A 28 -14.87 6.94 -17.83
CA PRO A 28 -15.05 5.64 -17.20
C PRO A 28 -15.49 5.73 -15.73
N LEU A 29 -15.12 6.81 -15.01
CA LEU A 29 -15.58 7.01 -13.65
C LEU A 29 -17.09 7.29 -13.61
N VAL A 30 -17.59 8.17 -14.48
CA VAL A 30 -19.02 8.47 -14.59
C VAL A 30 -19.80 7.22 -14.98
N ASP A 31 -19.28 6.44 -15.94
CA ASP A 31 -19.88 5.17 -16.36
C ASP A 31 -19.93 4.15 -15.21
N THR A 32 -18.82 4.02 -14.45
CA THR A 32 -18.77 3.17 -13.25
C THR A 32 -19.80 3.60 -12.20
N VAL A 33 -19.98 4.92 -12.00
CA VAL A 33 -21.02 5.44 -11.10
C VAL A 33 -22.40 5.05 -11.62
N GLY A 34 -22.68 5.24 -12.91
CA GLY A 34 -23.95 4.81 -13.52
C GLY A 34 -24.21 3.32 -13.35
N LEU A 35 -23.22 2.48 -13.69
CA LEU A 35 -23.32 1.02 -13.56
C LEU A 35 -23.60 0.57 -12.13
N SER A 36 -23.05 1.26 -11.12
CA SER A 36 -23.21 0.87 -9.72
C SER A 36 -24.66 0.86 -9.23
N PHE A 37 -25.54 1.60 -9.89
CA PHE A 37 -26.99 1.65 -9.60
C PHE A 37 -27.82 0.66 -10.42
N THR A 38 -27.17 -0.22 -11.19
CA THR A 38 -27.85 -1.19 -12.07
C THR A 38 -27.52 -2.63 -11.70
N ASP A 39 -28.33 -3.58 -12.16
CA ASP A 39 -28.05 -5.02 -12.10
C ASP A 39 -27.28 -5.52 -13.34
N ALA A 40 -26.59 -4.62 -14.04
CA ALA A 40 -25.86 -4.91 -15.27
C ALA A 40 -24.87 -6.06 -15.10
N LYS A 41 -24.83 -6.93 -16.10
CA LYS A 41 -23.82 -7.98 -16.24
C LYS A 41 -22.68 -7.48 -17.14
N LEU A 42 -21.50 -8.06 -17.00
CA LEU A 42 -20.34 -7.71 -17.82
C LEU A 42 -20.57 -8.06 -19.31
N VAL A 43 -21.31 -9.15 -19.56
CA VAL A 43 -21.69 -9.58 -20.90
C VAL A 43 -23.20 -9.71 -20.92
N GLY A 44 -23.86 -9.04 -21.87
CA GLY A 44 -25.32 -9.10 -22.02
C GLY A 44 -25.98 -7.75 -22.24
N THR A 45 -27.26 -7.65 -21.89
CA THR A 45 -28.05 -6.42 -22.01
C THR A 45 -27.71 -5.40 -20.91
N ALA A 46 -27.93 -4.11 -21.20
CA ALA A 46 -27.93 -3.06 -20.19
C ALA A 46 -28.85 -3.48 -19.03
N GLY A 47 -28.32 -3.43 -17.80
CA GLY A 47 -29.08 -3.80 -16.60
C GLY A 47 -30.20 -2.84 -16.27
N ASN A 48 -31.13 -3.30 -15.47
CA ASN A 48 -32.18 -2.45 -14.92
C ASN A 48 -31.66 -1.60 -13.79
N LEU A 49 -32.26 -0.44 -13.60
CA LEU A 49 -31.95 0.43 -12.47
C LEU A 49 -32.46 -0.22 -11.17
N VAL A 50 -31.55 -0.52 -10.25
CA VAL A 50 -31.85 -1.10 -8.92
C VAL A 50 -31.60 -0.14 -7.77
N GLY A 51 -31.22 1.10 -8.07
CA GLY A 51 -30.91 2.11 -7.06
C GLY A 51 -29.75 1.69 -6.15
N ILE A 52 -29.93 1.82 -4.83
CA ILE A 52 -28.87 1.54 -3.83
C ILE A 52 -28.80 0.07 -3.40
N ASP A 53 -29.60 -0.80 -3.98
CA ASP A 53 -29.68 -2.22 -3.59
C ASP A 53 -28.33 -2.95 -3.62
N ASN A 54 -27.50 -2.65 -4.63
CA ASN A 54 -26.16 -3.22 -4.72
C ASN A 54 -25.31 -2.84 -3.50
N TYR A 55 -25.36 -1.59 -3.08
CA TYR A 55 -24.60 -1.10 -1.93
C TYR A 55 -25.06 -1.76 -0.63
N VAL A 56 -26.37 -1.84 -0.41
CA VAL A 56 -26.96 -2.49 0.78
C VAL A 56 -26.58 -3.96 0.82
N LYS A 57 -26.74 -4.70 -0.29
CA LYS A 57 -26.38 -6.12 -0.38
C LYS A 57 -24.90 -6.37 -0.15
N MET A 58 -24.02 -5.51 -0.69
CA MET A 58 -22.59 -5.66 -0.50
C MET A 58 -22.18 -5.42 0.95
N VAL A 59 -22.57 -4.29 1.55
CA VAL A 59 -22.14 -3.92 2.90
C VAL A 59 -22.72 -4.86 3.97
N SER A 60 -23.97 -5.31 3.83
CA SER A 60 -24.59 -6.26 4.75
C SER A 60 -24.09 -7.70 4.60
N GLY A 61 -23.43 -8.01 3.49
CA GLY A 61 -22.93 -9.34 3.21
C GLY A 61 -21.75 -9.76 4.08
N SER A 62 -21.79 -10.97 4.64
CA SER A 62 -20.68 -11.53 5.46
C SER A 62 -19.35 -11.61 4.68
N ASN A 63 -19.42 -11.75 3.36
CA ASN A 63 -18.24 -11.76 2.50
C ASN A 63 -17.50 -10.40 2.51
N PHE A 64 -18.22 -9.30 2.45
CA PHE A 64 -17.63 -7.96 2.52
C PHE A 64 -16.98 -7.73 3.88
N GLN A 65 -17.68 -8.04 4.97
CA GLN A 65 -17.16 -7.84 6.31
C GLN A 65 -15.86 -8.62 6.57
N ARG A 66 -15.83 -9.90 6.20
CA ARG A 66 -14.62 -10.73 6.31
C ARG A 66 -13.47 -10.18 5.45
N THR A 67 -13.78 -9.78 4.23
CA THR A 67 -12.79 -9.22 3.31
C THR A 67 -12.26 -7.87 3.79
N LEU A 68 -13.12 -7.02 4.36
CA LEU A 68 -12.70 -5.75 4.98
C LEU A 68 -11.74 -6.00 6.15
N ILE A 69 -12.05 -6.95 7.02
CA ILE A 69 -11.19 -7.35 8.14
C ILE A 69 -9.83 -7.85 7.62
N THR A 70 -9.82 -8.74 6.63
CA THR A 70 -8.57 -9.25 6.02
C THR A 70 -7.74 -8.12 5.41
N THR A 71 -8.37 -7.19 4.66
CA THR A 71 -7.70 -6.04 4.08
C THR A 71 -7.11 -5.13 5.15
N THR A 72 -7.86 -4.88 6.22
CA THR A 72 -7.43 -4.03 7.33
C THR A 72 -6.23 -4.65 8.06
N TRP A 73 -6.27 -5.93 8.39
CA TRP A 73 -5.13 -6.62 9.01
C TRP A 73 -3.90 -6.65 8.11
N PHE A 74 -4.09 -6.94 6.81
CA PHE A 74 -3.00 -6.86 5.84
C PHE A 74 -2.37 -5.47 5.85
N ALA A 75 -3.17 -4.41 5.71
CA ALA A 75 -2.68 -3.04 5.66
C ALA A 75 -1.99 -2.62 6.97
N ILE A 76 -2.57 -2.90 8.13
CA ILE A 76 -1.98 -2.51 9.41
C ILE A 76 -0.63 -3.21 9.62
N ILE A 77 -0.57 -4.53 9.42
CA ILE A 77 0.63 -5.30 9.74
C ILE A 77 1.73 -5.02 8.71
N SER A 78 1.42 -4.99 7.40
CA SER A 78 2.43 -4.71 6.37
C SER A 78 2.99 -3.30 6.51
N VAL A 79 2.13 -2.29 6.64
CA VAL A 79 2.57 -0.89 6.75
C VAL A 79 3.36 -0.66 8.05
N ALA A 80 2.91 -1.21 9.18
CA ALA A 80 3.67 -1.11 10.43
C ALA A 80 5.06 -1.74 10.33
N ALA A 81 5.15 -2.93 9.74
CA ALA A 81 6.43 -3.62 9.52
C ALA A 81 7.33 -2.82 8.57
N GLU A 82 6.79 -2.29 7.46
CA GLU A 82 7.54 -1.46 6.52
C GLU A 82 8.07 -0.17 7.15
N MET A 83 7.26 0.49 7.99
CA MET A 83 7.68 1.69 8.72
C MET A 83 8.83 1.38 9.67
N VAL A 84 8.75 0.29 10.43
CA VAL A 84 9.80 -0.12 11.38
C VAL A 84 11.07 -0.52 10.63
N ILE A 85 10.97 -1.43 9.66
CA ILE A 85 12.12 -1.93 8.88
C ILE A 85 12.75 -0.79 8.07
N GLY A 86 11.93 0.06 7.45
CA GLY A 86 12.39 1.17 6.64
C GLY A 86 13.15 2.21 7.45
N VAL A 87 12.65 2.62 8.62
CA VAL A 87 13.35 3.54 9.52
C VAL A 87 14.65 2.91 10.02
N PHE A 88 14.63 1.64 10.42
CA PHE A 88 15.84 0.95 10.86
C PHE A 88 16.91 0.89 9.76
N ALA A 89 16.51 0.53 8.53
CA ALA A 89 17.39 0.52 7.36
C ALA A 89 17.96 1.94 7.06
N ALA A 90 17.12 2.98 7.17
CA ALA A 90 17.56 4.35 6.98
C ALA A 90 18.61 4.78 8.03
N LEU A 91 18.39 4.45 9.31
CA LEU A 91 19.34 4.73 10.39
C LEU A 91 20.69 4.03 10.15
N LEU A 92 20.66 2.78 9.72
CA LEU A 92 21.86 2.03 9.37
C LEU A 92 22.59 2.66 8.19
N LEU A 93 21.88 2.96 7.10
CA LEU A 93 22.44 3.54 5.88
C LEU A 93 22.83 5.02 6.00
N ASN A 94 22.43 5.70 7.08
CA ASN A 94 22.87 7.05 7.38
C ASN A 94 24.26 7.09 8.03
N GLN A 95 24.75 5.96 8.53
CA GLN A 95 26.10 5.88 9.12
C GLN A 95 27.18 5.86 8.03
N ASP A 96 28.38 6.29 8.40
CA ASP A 96 29.55 6.25 7.50
C ASP A 96 30.30 4.92 7.65
N PHE A 97 30.17 4.07 6.63
CA PHE A 97 30.90 2.80 6.55
C PHE A 97 31.23 2.43 5.10
N ARG A 98 32.24 1.55 4.94
CA ARG A 98 32.67 1.05 3.62
C ARG A 98 31.57 0.17 3.01
N GLY A 99 31.20 0.41 1.73
CA GLY A 99 30.16 -0.34 1.03
C GLY A 99 28.74 0.23 1.14
N ARG A 100 28.53 1.36 1.84
CA ARG A 100 27.23 2.01 2.01
C ARG A 100 26.51 2.24 0.67
N ALA A 101 27.23 2.68 -0.37
CA ALA A 101 26.63 2.93 -1.69
C ALA A 101 26.07 1.65 -2.33
N VAL A 102 26.79 0.54 -2.20
CA VAL A 102 26.35 -0.78 -2.71
C VAL A 102 25.11 -1.25 -1.95
N LEU A 103 25.11 -1.14 -0.62
CA LEU A 103 23.92 -1.53 0.18
C LEU A 103 22.70 -0.67 -0.13
N ARG A 104 22.87 0.64 -0.38
CA ARG A 104 21.77 1.51 -0.84
C ARG A 104 21.22 1.05 -2.19
N ALA A 105 22.08 0.72 -3.14
CA ALA A 105 21.67 0.22 -4.44
C ALA A 105 20.93 -1.12 -4.32
N LEU A 106 21.44 -2.06 -3.52
CA LEU A 106 20.79 -3.36 -3.28
C LEU A 106 19.44 -3.22 -2.57
N MET A 107 19.33 -2.29 -1.61
CA MET A 107 18.08 -2.03 -0.90
C MET A 107 16.97 -1.55 -1.84
N ILE A 108 17.30 -0.80 -2.90
CA ILE A 108 16.31 -0.27 -3.84
C ILE A 108 15.78 -1.34 -4.80
N LEU A 109 16.56 -2.40 -5.06
CA LEU A 109 16.21 -3.45 -6.03
C LEU A 109 14.80 -4.05 -5.82
N PRO A 110 14.39 -4.42 -4.59
CA PRO A 110 13.06 -4.97 -4.36
C PRO A 110 11.93 -4.04 -4.83
N TRP A 111 12.07 -2.76 -4.52
CA TRP A 111 11.07 -1.75 -4.88
C TRP A 111 11.02 -1.47 -6.38
N ALA A 112 12.15 -1.54 -7.06
CA ALA A 112 12.25 -1.35 -8.50
C ALA A 112 11.63 -2.50 -9.32
N LEU A 113 11.45 -3.70 -8.72
CA LEU A 113 10.86 -4.84 -9.41
C LEU A 113 9.36 -4.63 -9.66
N PRO A 114 8.83 -5.00 -10.85
CA PRO A 114 7.39 -5.10 -11.06
C PRO A 114 6.74 -6.03 -10.02
N THR A 115 5.56 -5.66 -9.52
CA THR A 115 4.90 -6.42 -8.43
C THR A 115 4.61 -7.87 -8.82
N VAL A 116 4.26 -8.12 -10.08
CA VAL A 116 4.02 -9.48 -10.60
C VAL A 116 5.29 -10.33 -10.55
N VAL A 117 6.45 -9.76 -10.88
CA VAL A 117 7.75 -10.44 -10.81
C VAL A 117 8.10 -10.76 -9.35
N ASN A 118 7.96 -9.79 -8.46
CA ASN A 118 8.14 -9.97 -7.02
C ASN A 118 7.25 -11.13 -6.51
N ALA A 119 5.96 -11.10 -6.81
CA ALA A 119 5.01 -12.12 -6.38
C ALA A 119 5.38 -13.52 -6.91
N THR A 120 5.85 -13.60 -8.16
CA THR A 120 6.29 -14.88 -8.76
C THR A 120 7.54 -15.41 -8.07
N LEU A 121 8.53 -14.55 -7.78
CA LEU A 121 9.74 -14.94 -7.02
C LEU A 121 9.37 -15.48 -5.65
N TRP A 122 8.50 -14.80 -4.92
CA TRP A 122 8.06 -15.26 -3.60
C TRP A 122 7.25 -16.56 -3.66
N ARG A 123 6.44 -16.79 -4.72
CA ARG A 123 5.81 -18.10 -4.94
C ARG A 123 6.83 -19.23 -5.08
N LEU A 124 7.94 -19.00 -5.77
CA LEU A 124 9.03 -19.98 -5.88
C LEU A 124 9.72 -20.21 -4.53
N ILE A 125 9.98 -19.13 -3.78
CA ILE A 125 10.58 -19.23 -2.43
C ILE A 125 9.68 -20.03 -1.46
N TYR A 126 8.35 -19.84 -1.57
CA TYR A 126 7.35 -20.53 -0.73
C TYR A 126 6.89 -21.88 -1.27
N ASN A 127 7.48 -22.36 -2.37
CA ASN A 127 7.04 -23.63 -2.98
C ASN A 127 7.14 -24.78 -1.96
N PRO A 128 6.05 -25.61 -1.80
CA PRO A 128 6.04 -26.69 -0.81
C PRO A 128 6.96 -27.87 -1.13
N GLU A 129 7.41 -28.02 -2.38
CA GLU A 129 8.23 -29.16 -2.81
C GLU A 129 9.72 -28.82 -2.88
N TYR A 130 10.07 -27.62 -3.38
CA TYR A 130 11.46 -27.20 -3.64
C TYR A 130 11.79 -25.77 -3.19
N GLY A 131 10.92 -25.14 -2.40
CA GLY A 131 11.07 -23.75 -2.02
C GLY A 131 12.27 -23.50 -1.11
N ALA A 132 13.00 -22.42 -1.42
CA ALA A 132 14.21 -22.04 -0.70
C ALA A 132 13.96 -21.76 0.79
N LEU A 133 12.78 -21.23 1.15
CA LEU A 133 12.43 -21.00 2.56
C LEU A 133 12.33 -22.31 3.34
N ASN A 134 11.65 -23.32 2.78
CA ASN A 134 11.56 -24.65 3.40
C ASN A 134 12.95 -25.28 3.58
N ALA A 135 13.79 -25.22 2.55
CA ALA A 135 15.15 -25.74 2.60
C ALA A 135 15.98 -25.06 3.70
N ALA A 136 15.93 -23.72 3.78
CA ALA A 136 16.67 -22.97 4.79
C ALA A 136 16.18 -23.29 6.22
N LEU A 137 14.86 -23.30 6.44
CA LEU A 137 14.28 -23.59 7.76
C LEU A 137 14.55 -25.02 8.24
N MET A 138 14.55 -25.99 7.31
CA MET A 138 14.91 -27.38 7.61
C MET A 138 16.39 -27.51 7.98
N GLN A 139 17.29 -26.83 7.24
CA GLN A 139 18.72 -26.86 7.52
C GLN A 139 19.08 -26.32 8.90
N ILE A 140 18.36 -25.32 9.40
CA ILE A 140 18.58 -24.75 10.74
C ILE A 140 17.73 -25.41 11.83
N GLY A 141 16.99 -26.48 11.49
CA GLY A 141 16.22 -27.27 12.44
C GLY A 141 14.94 -26.59 12.97
N LEU A 142 14.41 -25.59 12.28
CA LEU A 142 13.17 -24.91 12.69
C LEU A 142 11.90 -25.61 12.21
N ILE A 143 11.99 -26.46 11.21
CA ILE A 143 10.90 -27.31 10.72
C ILE A 143 11.44 -28.75 10.46
N ASP A 144 10.59 -29.74 10.71
CA ASP A 144 10.93 -31.15 10.48
C ASP A 144 10.49 -31.65 9.10
N ALA A 145 9.58 -30.91 8.44
CA ALA A 145 9.07 -31.22 7.12
C ALA A 145 8.71 -29.95 6.36
N TYR A 146 8.74 -30.03 5.04
CA TYR A 146 8.35 -28.92 4.18
C TYR A 146 6.87 -28.57 4.38
N ARG A 147 6.55 -27.28 4.42
CA ARG A 147 5.21 -26.73 4.65
C ARG A 147 4.68 -25.99 3.42
N SER A 148 3.36 -26.02 3.27
CA SER A 148 2.66 -25.24 2.24
C SER A 148 2.28 -23.87 2.80
N TRP A 149 3.20 -22.91 2.78
CA TRP A 149 3.03 -21.56 3.33
C TRP A 149 1.83 -20.80 2.76
N LEU A 150 1.54 -21.01 1.47
CA LEU A 150 0.44 -20.36 0.76
C LEU A 150 -0.83 -21.22 0.70
N GLY A 151 -0.75 -22.50 1.06
CA GLY A 151 -1.87 -23.45 1.00
C GLY A 151 -2.66 -23.57 2.31
N GLU A 152 -2.18 -22.98 3.40
CA GLU A 152 -2.83 -23.01 4.71
C GLU A 152 -3.41 -21.64 5.08
N PRO A 153 -4.70 -21.55 5.52
CA PRO A 153 -5.33 -20.27 5.89
C PRO A 153 -4.58 -19.50 6.98
N GLY A 154 -3.92 -20.23 7.91
CA GLY A 154 -3.21 -19.62 9.04
C GLY A 154 -1.87 -18.97 8.67
N THR A 155 -1.22 -19.37 7.58
CA THR A 155 0.11 -18.90 7.19
C THR A 155 0.08 -18.01 5.94
N ALA A 156 -0.90 -18.20 5.05
CA ALA A 156 -0.94 -17.57 3.75
C ALA A 156 -0.93 -16.02 3.81
N LEU A 157 -1.72 -15.43 4.71
CA LEU A 157 -1.74 -13.96 4.85
C LEU A 157 -0.40 -13.42 5.36
N GLY A 158 0.22 -14.09 6.33
CA GLY A 158 1.55 -13.74 6.83
C GLY A 158 2.63 -13.82 5.76
N ALA A 159 2.61 -14.88 4.93
CA ALA A 159 3.53 -15.03 3.81
C ALA A 159 3.39 -13.90 2.77
N LEU A 160 2.16 -13.49 2.48
CA LEU A 160 1.89 -12.33 1.60
C LEU A 160 2.42 -11.02 2.20
N ILE A 161 2.21 -10.81 3.50
CA ILE A 161 2.70 -9.63 4.20
C ILE A 161 4.23 -9.55 4.15
N VAL A 162 4.93 -10.65 4.37
CA VAL A 162 6.40 -10.70 4.27
C VAL A 162 6.87 -10.33 2.86
N ALA A 163 6.23 -10.87 1.83
CA ALA A 163 6.56 -10.58 0.44
C ALA A 163 6.27 -9.10 0.05
N ASP A 164 5.19 -8.53 0.58
CA ASP A 164 4.84 -7.12 0.39
C ASP A 164 5.80 -6.19 1.13
N CYS A 165 6.11 -6.49 2.39
CA CYS A 165 7.08 -5.74 3.18
C CYS A 165 8.46 -5.71 2.53
N TRP A 166 8.96 -6.88 2.07
CA TRP A 166 10.25 -6.95 1.38
C TRP A 166 10.33 -6.03 0.17
N LYS A 167 9.24 -5.95 -0.59
CA LYS A 167 9.15 -5.08 -1.76
C LYS A 167 9.11 -3.60 -1.39
N ASN A 168 8.40 -3.23 -0.34
CA ASN A 168 7.96 -1.85 -0.13
C ASN A 168 8.68 -1.10 1.01
N PHE A 169 9.33 -1.79 1.97
CA PHE A 169 10.12 -1.10 3.01
C PHE A 169 11.21 -0.16 2.44
N PRO A 170 11.81 -0.41 1.23
CA PRO A 170 12.82 0.49 0.69
C PRO A 170 12.30 1.90 0.41
N LEU A 171 11.03 2.06 0.02
CA LEU A 171 10.44 3.38 -0.16
C LEU A 171 10.44 4.17 1.14
N VAL A 172 10.01 3.54 2.23
CA VAL A 172 10.03 4.14 3.58
C VAL A 172 11.47 4.48 3.99
N ALA A 173 12.40 3.55 3.74
CA ALA A 173 13.82 3.76 4.04
C ALA A 173 14.42 4.94 3.29
N LEU A 174 14.09 5.12 2.01
CA LEU A 174 14.56 6.25 1.21
C LEU A 174 14.01 7.59 1.73
N ILE A 175 12.72 7.65 2.04
CA ILE A 175 12.08 8.86 2.61
C ILE A 175 12.70 9.19 3.97
N ALA A 176 12.86 8.21 4.84
CA ALA A 176 13.48 8.38 6.14
C ALA A 176 14.97 8.78 6.03
N LEU A 177 15.71 8.18 5.09
CA LEU A 177 17.13 8.51 4.86
C LEU A 177 17.30 9.94 4.36
N ALA A 178 16.46 10.40 3.44
CA ALA A 178 16.46 11.78 2.98
C ALA A 178 16.18 12.76 4.13
N ALA A 179 15.20 12.44 4.99
CA ALA A 179 14.89 13.23 6.17
C ALA A 179 16.05 13.24 7.20
N LEU A 180 16.72 12.10 7.42
CA LEU A 180 17.90 12.01 8.30
C LEU A 180 19.05 12.91 7.82
N GLN A 181 19.25 13.01 6.51
CA GLN A 181 20.30 13.85 5.93
C GLN A 181 20.01 15.36 6.05
N ALA A 182 18.75 15.73 6.28
CA ALA A 182 18.34 17.11 6.52
C ALA A 182 18.48 17.54 7.98
N VAL A 183 18.77 16.62 8.92
CA VAL A 183 18.98 16.95 10.34
C VAL A 183 20.30 17.73 10.49
N PRO A 184 20.29 18.94 11.10
CA PRO A 184 21.51 19.71 11.31
C PRO A 184 22.52 18.95 12.18
N ARG A 185 23.79 18.95 11.76
CA ARG A 185 24.86 18.24 12.50
C ARG A 185 25.09 18.81 13.91
N ASP A 186 24.90 20.10 14.06
CA ASP A 186 25.08 20.79 15.34
C ASP A 186 24.08 20.31 16.39
N VAL A 187 22.83 20.05 16.01
CA VAL A 187 21.78 19.52 16.90
C VAL A 187 22.14 18.11 17.39
N THR A 188 22.68 17.29 16.48
CA THR A 188 23.14 15.94 16.84
C THR A 188 24.39 15.98 17.70
N ALA A 189 25.32 16.91 17.44
CA ALA A 189 26.52 17.08 18.23
C ALA A 189 26.20 17.61 19.66
N ALA A 190 25.31 18.61 19.77
CA ALA A 190 24.86 19.14 21.06
C ALA A 190 24.24 18.03 21.93
N SER A 191 23.40 17.17 21.35
CA SER A 191 22.81 16.05 22.08
C SER A 191 23.84 15.05 22.64
N LEU A 192 24.97 14.90 21.98
CA LEU A 192 26.09 14.06 22.48
C LEU A 192 26.82 14.73 23.66
N VAL A 193 26.99 16.05 23.59
CA VAL A 193 27.61 16.83 24.70
C VAL A 193 26.71 16.79 25.94
N ASP A 194 25.37 16.84 25.74
CA ASP A 194 24.37 16.72 26.81
C ASP A 194 24.27 15.28 27.38
N GLY A 195 25.06 14.32 26.88
CA GLY A 195 25.09 12.94 27.37
C GLY A 195 23.89 12.09 26.90
N ALA A 196 23.15 12.51 25.86
CA ALA A 196 22.02 11.74 25.35
C ALA A 196 22.46 10.40 24.77
N GLY A 197 22.00 9.30 25.35
CA GLY A 197 22.21 7.95 24.81
C GLY A 197 21.49 7.74 23.45
N PRO A 198 21.80 6.66 22.72
CA PRO A 198 21.28 6.42 21.37
C PRO A 198 19.75 6.46 21.27
N PHE A 199 19.05 5.87 22.23
CA PHE A 199 17.58 5.85 22.26
C PHE A 199 16.99 7.24 22.56
N ALA A 200 17.56 7.97 23.53
CA ALA A 200 17.13 9.34 23.85
C ALA A 200 17.33 10.27 22.67
N ARG A 201 18.50 10.20 22.01
CA ARG A 201 18.82 10.95 20.79
C ARG A 201 17.82 10.62 19.66
N PHE A 202 17.55 9.33 19.43
CA PHE A 202 16.55 8.95 18.42
C PHE A 202 15.17 9.53 18.77
N ARG A 203 14.68 9.32 20.00
CA ARG A 203 13.31 9.66 20.40
C ARG A 203 13.06 11.16 20.47
N PHE A 204 14.02 11.92 21.00
CA PHE A 204 13.82 13.34 21.33
C PHE A 204 14.48 14.30 20.33
N VAL A 205 15.47 13.84 19.55
CA VAL A 205 16.17 14.68 18.57
C VAL A 205 15.83 14.27 17.13
N ILE A 206 16.04 13.01 16.77
CA ILE A 206 15.93 12.57 15.38
C ILE A 206 14.46 12.39 14.95
N LEU A 207 13.66 11.67 15.74
CA LEU A 207 12.28 11.33 15.42
C LEU A 207 11.39 12.56 15.13
N PRO A 208 11.51 13.69 15.83
CA PRO A 208 10.76 14.90 15.48
C PRO A 208 11.02 15.40 14.06
N TYR A 209 12.26 15.34 13.58
CA TYR A 209 12.61 15.72 12.19
C TYR A 209 12.06 14.72 11.17
N LEU A 210 11.98 13.44 11.53
CA LEU A 210 11.44 12.39 10.67
C LEU A 210 9.92 12.37 10.65
N ALA A 211 9.25 12.92 11.66
CA ALA A 211 7.79 12.76 11.83
C ALA A 211 6.98 13.20 10.60
N GLY A 212 7.29 14.37 10.03
CA GLY A 212 6.62 14.86 8.82
C GLY A 212 6.80 13.95 7.61
N PRO A 213 8.05 13.67 7.17
CA PRO A 213 8.32 12.75 6.07
C PRO A 213 7.77 11.33 6.29
N LEU A 214 7.88 10.79 7.51
CA LEU A 214 7.33 9.47 7.83
C LEU A 214 5.81 9.44 7.78
N MET A 215 5.13 10.55 8.14
CA MET A 215 3.69 10.65 8.00
C MET A 215 3.28 10.60 6.52
N VAL A 216 4.03 11.23 5.62
CA VAL A 216 3.78 11.14 4.17
C VAL A 216 3.96 9.68 3.69
N ALA A 217 5.03 9.02 4.10
CA ALA A 217 5.26 7.61 3.79
C ALA A 217 4.13 6.73 4.31
N LEU A 218 3.68 6.94 5.55
CA LEU A 218 2.58 6.21 6.18
C LEU A 218 1.28 6.35 5.39
N VAL A 219 0.92 7.57 4.99
CA VAL A 219 -0.29 7.83 4.18
C VAL A 219 -0.22 7.11 2.85
N LEU A 220 0.88 7.27 2.11
CA LEU A 220 1.07 6.63 0.80
C LEU A 220 0.97 5.11 0.93
N ARG A 221 1.71 4.52 1.87
CA ARG A 221 1.71 3.06 2.08
C ARG A 221 0.35 2.52 2.52
N THR A 222 -0.35 3.23 3.41
CA THR A 222 -1.70 2.80 3.84
C THR A 222 -2.68 2.79 2.65
N ILE A 223 -2.69 3.84 1.82
CA ILE A 223 -3.55 3.90 0.64
C ILE A 223 -3.22 2.76 -0.33
N GLU A 224 -1.94 2.47 -0.58
CA GLU A 224 -1.51 1.38 -1.46
C GLU A 224 -1.86 0.01 -0.89
N ALA A 225 -1.66 -0.22 0.40
CA ALA A 225 -1.99 -1.49 1.06
C ALA A 225 -3.50 -1.79 1.06
N PHE A 226 -4.36 -0.77 1.19
CA PHE A 226 -5.81 -0.95 1.07
C PHE A 226 -6.27 -1.31 -0.34
N LYS A 227 -5.52 -0.90 -1.36
CA LYS A 227 -5.79 -1.21 -2.77
C LYS A 227 -5.01 -2.40 -3.29
N VAL A 228 -4.34 -3.15 -2.41
CA VAL A 228 -3.49 -4.27 -2.81
C VAL A 228 -4.27 -5.28 -3.64
N PHE A 229 -3.74 -5.63 -4.82
CA PHE A 229 -4.32 -6.59 -5.75
C PHE A 229 -3.26 -7.57 -6.28
N ASP A 230 -2.24 -7.05 -6.97
CA ASP A 230 -1.32 -7.84 -7.80
C ASP A 230 -0.64 -8.98 -7.04
N ILE A 231 -0.05 -8.69 -5.88
CA ILE A 231 0.68 -9.69 -5.09
C ILE A 231 -0.26 -10.81 -4.62
N ILE A 232 -1.47 -10.46 -4.19
CA ILE A 232 -2.46 -11.44 -3.72
C ILE A 232 -3.00 -12.26 -4.90
N TRP A 233 -3.28 -11.60 -6.03
CA TRP A 233 -3.76 -12.28 -7.22
C TRP A 233 -2.76 -13.29 -7.76
N VAL A 234 -1.50 -12.93 -7.85
CA VAL A 234 -0.44 -13.82 -8.37
C VAL A 234 -0.14 -14.95 -7.41
N MET A 235 -0.06 -14.69 -6.10
CA MET A 235 0.38 -15.69 -5.13
C MET A 235 -0.72 -16.65 -4.68
N THR A 236 -1.94 -16.15 -4.40
CA THR A 236 -3.00 -16.94 -3.75
C THR A 236 -4.36 -16.83 -4.42
N ARG A 237 -4.60 -15.84 -5.26
CA ARG A 237 -5.91 -15.48 -5.83
C ARG A 237 -7.00 -15.27 -4.76
N GLY A 238 -6.59 -14.87 -3.54
CA GLY A 238 -7.48 -14.70 -2.39
C GLY A 238 -7.69 -15.95 -1.55
N GLY A 239 -7.09 -17.11 -1.95
CA GLY A 239 -7.16 -18.38 -1.22
C GLY A 239 -6.08 -18.51 -0.12
N PRO A 240 -6.02 -19.66 0.54
CA PRO A 240 -7.01 -20.75 0.57
C PRO A 240 -8.30 -20.33 1.32
N ALA A 241 -9.43 -20.89 0.94
CA ALA A 241 -10.73 -20.65 1.60
C ALA A 241 -11.07 -19.14 1.83
N ASN A 242 -10.66 -18.27 0.91
CA ASN A 242 -10.81 -16.80 0.97
C ASN A 242 -10.04 -16.12 2.13
N SER A 243 -9.09 -16.80 2.78
CA SER A 243 -8.35 -16.26 3.93
C SER A 243 -7.45 -15.07 3.60
N THR A 244 -7.06 -14.92 2.34
CA THR A 244 -6.24 -13.81 1.85
C THR A 244 -6.99 -12.88 0.89
N ARG A 245 -8.32 -13.03 0.81
CA ARG A 245 -9.13 -12.20 -0.08
C ARG A 245 -9.22 -10.77 0.44
N THR A 246 -8.68 -9.81 -0.32
CA THR A 246 -8.78 -8.38 -0.06
C THR A 246 -9.95 -7.75 -0.81
N LEU A 247 -10.29 -6.50 -0.46
CA LEU A 247 -11.37 -5.75 -1.11
C LEU A 247 -11.15 -5.65 -2.62
N SER A 248 -9.92 -5.40 -3.08
CA SER A 248 -9.63 -5.34 -4.53
C SER A 248 -9.84 -6.69 -5.24
N ILE A 249 -9.52 -7.80 -4.57
CA ILE A 249 -9.80 -9.14 -5.08
C ILE A 249 -11.31 -9.38 -5.14
N LEU A 250 -12.06 -8.95 -4.14
CA LEU A 250 -13.53 -9.09 -4.12
C LEU A 250 -14.17 -8.26 -5.24
N VAL A 251 -13.71 -7.01 -5.47
CA VAL A 251 -14.14 -6.19 -6.62
C VAL A 251 -13.91 -6.92 -7.94
N TYR A 252 -12.72 -7.48 -8.13
CA TYR A 252 -12.39 -8.22 -9.33
C TYR A 252 -13.28 -9.47 -9.52
N GLN A 253 -13.50 -10.23 -8.45
CA GLN A 253 -14.35 -11.42 -8.49
C GLN A 253 -15.79 -11.07 -8.81
N GLU A 254 -16.38 -10.04 -8.20
CA GLU A 254 -17.75 -9.60 -8.49
C GLU A 254 -17.89 -9.12 -9.94
N ALA A 255 -17.01 -8.23 -10.39
CA ALA A 255 -17.10 -7.64 -11.71
C ALA A 255 -16.81 -8.65 -12.83
N PHE A 256 -15.70 -9.39 -12.72
CA PHE A 256 -15.16 -10.18 -13.82
C PHE A 256 -15.40 -11.68 -13.67
N SER A 257 -15.17 -12.27 -12.48
CA SER A 257 -15.34 -13.72 -12.30
C SER A 257 -16.83 -14.12 -12.25
N PHE A 258 -17.64 -13.33 -11.55
CA PHE A 258 -19.09 -13.56 -11.46
C PHE A 258 -19.89 -12.78 -12.50
N GLN A 259 -19.21 -11.96 -13.31
CA GLN A 259 -19.79 -11.16 -14.40
C GLN A 259 -20.90 -10.20 -13.93
N ARG A 260 -20.85 -9.73 -12.68
CA ARG A 260 -21.82 -8.80 -12.07
C ARG A 260 -21.25 -7.39 -12.10
N ALA A 261 -21.31 -6.72 -13.26
CA ALA A 261 -20.68 -5.40 -13.46
C ALA A 261 -21.25 -4.35 -12.50
N GLY A 262 -22.57 -4.30 -12.29
CA GLY A 262 -23.22 -3.37 -11.37
C GLY A 262 -22.78 -3.55 -9.90
N SER A 263 -22.75 -4.81 -9.42
CA SER A 263 -22.26 -5.13 -8.08
C SER A 263 -20.76 -4.85 -7.93
N GLY A 264 -19.95 -5.17 -8.94
CA GLY A 264 -18.53 -4.87 -8.96
C GLY A 264 -18.24 -3.36 -8.93
N ALA A 265 -19.00 -2.58 -9.70
CA ALA A 265 -18.91 -1.12 -9.73
C ALA A 265 -19.30 -0.50 -8.39
N SER A 266 -20.40 -0.95 -7.75
CA SER A 266 -20.79 -0.46 -6.42
C SER A 266 -19.73 -0.75 -5.37
N LEU A 267 -19.13 -1.94 -5.39
CA LEU A 267 -18.06 -2.32 -4.47
C LEU A 267 -16.79 -1.51 -4.72
N ALA A 268 -16.41 -1.24 -5.97
CA ALA A 268 -15.29 -0.38 -6.33
C ALA A 268 -15.47 1.05 -5.79
N LEU A 269 -16.69 1.59 -5.87
CA LEU A 269 -17.00 2.90 -5.29
C LEU A 269 -16.96 2.90 -3.76
N ILE A 270 -17.44 1.85 -3.09
CA ILE A 270 -17.31 1.68 -1.64
C ILE A 270 -15.81 1.70 -1.24
N VAL A 271 -14.98 0.93 -1.93
CA VAL A 271 -13.53 0.89 -1.66
C VAL A 271 -12.89 2.26 -1.90
N THR A 272 -13.27 2.94 -2.98
CA THR A 272 -12.79 4.29 -3.29
C THR A 272 -13.18 5.28 -2.19
N MET A 273 -14.42 5.23 -1.69
CA MET A 273 -14.86 6.08 -0.58
C MET A 273 -14.08 5.78 0.70
N LEU A 274 -13.86 4.50 1.05
CA LEU A 274 -13.08 4.11 2.23
C LEU A 274 -11.64 4.65 2.15
N VAL A 275 -10.98 4.49 1.01
CA VAL A 275 -9.61 4.99 0.80
C VAL A 275 -9.57 6.52 0.84
N THR A 276 -10.57 7.20 0.25
CA THR A 276 -10.67 8.66 0.30
C THR A 276 -10.88 9.17 1.73
N LEU A 277 -11.76 8.53 2.50
CA LEU A 277 -11.96 8.87 3.91
C LEU A 277 -10.68 8.69 4.73
N LEU A 278 -9.94 7.61 4.51
CA LEU A 278 -8.62 7.41 5.13
C LEU A 278 -7.65 8.52 4.75
N ALA A 279 -7.55 8.88 3.47
CA ALA A 279 -6.67 9.95 3.01
C ALA A 279 -7.04 11.31 3.62
N VAL A 280 -8.32 11.64 3.71
CA VAL A 280 -8.82 12.88 4.34
C VAL A 280 -8.53 12.88 5.85
N ALA A 281 -8.75 11.76 6.54
CA ALA A 281 -8.45 11.63 7.96
C ALA A 281 -6.95 11.86 8.23
N TYR A 282 -6.06 11.26 7.44
CA TYR A 282 -4.63 11.49 7.53
C TYR A 282 -4.25 12.95 7.23
N ALA A 283 -4.82 13.56 6.19
CA ALA A 283 -4.57 14.98 5.87
C ALA A 283 -4.99 15.91 7.02
N ALA A 284 -6.10 15.62 7.69
CA ALA A 284 -6.55 16.37 8.85
C ALA A 284 -5.58 16.21 10.05
N LEU A 285 -5.07 14.99 10.30
CA LEU A 285 -4.08 14.73 11.35
C LEU A 285 -2.77 15.48 11.08
N VAL A 286 -2.27 15.47 9.84
CA VAL A 286 -1.04 16.19 9.45
C VAL A 286 -1.20 17.69 9.66
N ARG A 287 -2.33 18.27 9.26
CA ARG A 287 -2.59 19.71 9.46
C ARG A 287 -2.60 20.09 10.95
N LYS A 288 -3.21 19.25 11.78
CA LYS A 288 -3.28 19.50 13.23
C LYS A 288 -1.88 19.46 13.87
N SER A 289 -1.04 18.51 13.49
CA SER A 289 0.33 18.40 14.01
C SER A 289 1.22 19.55 13.55
N ALA A 290 1.06 20.04 12.33
CA ALA A 290 1.80 21.21 11.81
C ALA A 290 1.37 22.52 12.51
N GLY A 291 0.09 22.69 12.83
CA GLY A 291 -0.42 23.87 13.53
C GLY A 291 -0.09 23.92 15.03
N SER A 292 0.27 22.81 15.66
CA SER A 292 0.70 22.76 17.06
C SER A 292 2.21 22.99 17.25
N ALA A 293 2.96 23.04 16.16
CA ALA A 293 4.42 23.26 16.16
C ALA A 293 4.81 24.70 15.76
N ALA A 294 3.84 25.54 15.38
CA ALA A 294 3.97 26.97 15.11
C ALA A 294 3.47 27.79 16.30
#